data_7408c73fae54e577eab9623a2c6c5ca5
#
_entry.id   7408c73fae54e577eab9623a2c6c5ca5
#
_cell.length_a   1.000
_cell.length_b   1.000
_cell.length_c   1.000
_cell.angle_alpha   90.00
_cell.angle_beta   90.00
_cell.angle_gamma   90.00
#
_symmetry.space_group_name_H-M   'P 1'
#
loop_
_entity.id
_entity.type
_entity.pdbx_description
1 polymer ?
#
loop_
_entity_poly.entity_id
_entity_poly.type
_entity_poly.pdbx_seq_one_letter_code
_entity_poly.pdbx_strand_id
1 'polypeptide(L)'
;MEQWLFFAPHEADTVRAAMALLVPGSHEADAVRYADRLLGAFAVDPPLVYASGRPDGSFLPLSPAQRTGWRRRVAELGRGYRAGVPELDRFAGGDFARAPLADRHRALRTAPADFRDLLFDHAVEGTYGDPVYRGRPAPAGPTVLPLPTYPVTGRPRPDPVTPYGEPGADPVAVLARHFTEAARLLAGTGGYGG
;
A
#
# COMPACT_ATOMS: atom_id res chain seq x y z
N MET A 1 -20.78 -3.72 -16.39
CA MET A 1 -20.84 -3.71 -14.91
C MET A 1 -19.44 -3.99 -14.39
N GLU A 2 -19.00 -3.21 -13.46
CA GLU A 2 -17.68 -3.35 -12.83
C GLU A 2 -17.70 -4.60 -11.92
N GLN A 3 -16.87 -5.59 -12.23
CA GLN A 3 -16.83 -6.83 -11.46
C GLN A 3 -15.85 -6.69 -10.31
N TRP A 4 -16.33 -6.82 -9.09
CA TRP A 4 -15.55 -6.88 -7.86
C TRP A 4 -15.25 -8.34 -7.49
N LEU A 5 -14.08 -8.59 -6.92
CA LEU A 5 -13.66 -9.93 -6.48
C LEU A 5 -14.00 -10.18 -5.01
N PHE A 6 -13.95 -9.14 -4.19
CA PHE A 6 -14.14 -9.22 -2.75
C PHE A 6 -15.26 -8.31 -2.24
N PHE A 7 -15.29 -7.04 -2.66
CA PHE A 7 -16.25 -6.07 -2.18
C PHE A 7 -17.61 -6.18 -2.87
N ALA A 8 -18.68 -5.96 -2.13
CA ALA A 8 -19.95 -5.56 -2.73
C ALA A 8 -19.83 -4.12 -3.28
N PRO A 9 -20.66 -3.71 -4.27
CA PRO A 9 -20.58 -2.37 -4.86
C PRO A 9 -20.60 -1.24 -3.84
N HIS A 10 -21.51 -1.29 -2.84
CA HIS A 10 -21.57 -0.31 -1.76
C HIS A 10 -20.30 -0.28 -0.91
N GLU A 11 -19.76 -1.45 -0.55
CA GLU A 11 -18.52 -1.54 0.23
C GLU A 11 -17.34 -0.92 -0.53
N ALA A 12 -17.26 -1.18 -1.85
CA ALA A 12 -16.23 -0.57 -2.71
C ALA A 12 -16.35 0.95 -2.75
N ASP A 13 -17.56 1.50 -2.81
CA ASP A 13 -17.79 2.95 -2.80
C ASP A 13 -17.40 3.56 -1.44
N THR A 14 -17.74 2.90 -0.33
CA THR A 14 -17.33 3.30 1.03
C THR A 14 -15.81 3.29 1.17
N VAL A 15 -15.13 2.22 0.76
CA VAL A 15 -13.67 2.11 0.81
C VAL A 15 -13.00 3.15 -0.09
N ARG A 16 -13.49 3.35 -1.32
CA ARG A 16 -12.99 4.37 -2.24
C ARG A 16 -13.07 5.77 -1.63
N ALA A 17 -14.23 6.11 -1.05
CA ALA A 17 -14.43 7.40 -0.41
C ALA A 17 -13.54 7.60 0.83
N ALA A 18 -13.31 6.54 1.62
CA ALA A 18 -12.43 6.57 2.77
C ALA A 18 -10.96 6.73 2.38
N MET A 19 -10.48 5.96 1.40
CA MET A 19 -9.11 6.07 0.87
C MET A 19 -8.83 7.45 0.30
N ALA A 20 -9.80 8.06 -0.42
CA ALA A 20 -9.65 9.40 -0.98
C ALA A 20 -9.48 10.50 0.09
N LEU A 21 -9.98 10.29 1.30
CA LEU A 21 -9.77 11.20 2.42
C LEU A 21 -8.43 10.99 3.13
N LEU A 22 -7.86 9.79 3.04
CA LEU A 22 -6.62 9.42 3.73
C LEU A 22 -5.38 9.71 2.86
N VAL A 23 -5.47 9.43 1.55
CA VAL A 23 -4.33 9.51 0.63
C VAL A 23 -4.74 10.30 -0.62
N PRO A 24 -4.17 11.50 -0.83
CA PRO A 24 -4.40 12.26 -2.05
C PRO A 24 -4.01 11.46 -3.30
N GLY A 25 -4.84 11.51 -4.33
CA GLY A 25 -4.61 10.77 -5.58
C GLY A 25 -5.08 9.31 -5.57
N SER A 26 -5.55 8.77 -4.44
CA SER A 26 -6.01 7.38 -4.36
C SER A 26 -7.27 7.12 -5.18
N HIS A 27 -8.11 8.13 -5.38
CA HIS A 27 -9.28 8.04 -6.23
C HIS A 27 -8.90 7.91 -7.71
N GLU A 28 -8.01 8.77 -8.19
CA GLU A 28 -7.50 8.78 -9.57
C GLU A 28 -6.69 7.52 -9.88
N ALA A 29 -5.97 7.01 -8.89
CA ALA A 29 -5.21 5.77 -8.99
C ALA A 29 -6.10 4.51 -8.90
N ASP A 30 -7.39 4.67 -8.54
CA ASP A 30 -8.33 3.57 -8.28
C ASP A 30 -7.79 2.58 -7.22
N ALA A 31 -7.24 3.12 -6.12
CA ALA A 31 -6.60 2.34 -5.06
C ALA A 31 -7.51 1.26 -4.46
N VAL A 32 -8.83 1.46 -4.48
CA VAL A 32 -9.80 0.45 -4.05
C VAL A 32 -9.70 -0.84 -4.87
N ARG A 33 -9.31 -0.75 -6.15
CA ARG A 33 -9.10 -1.94 -6.99
C ARG A 33 -7.91 -2.78 -6.52
N TYR A 34 -6.86 -2.11 -6.06
CA TYR A 34 -5.74 -2.82 -5.45
C TYR A 34 -6.22 -3.64 -4.25
N ALA A 35 -6.95 -3.03 -3.32
CA ALA A 35 -7.49 -3.73 -2.16
C ALA A 35 -8.44 -4.87 -2.55
N ASP A 36 -9.36 -4.64 -3.49
CA ASP A 36 -10.28 -5.66 -4.00
C ASP A 36 -9.53 -6.88 -4.57
N ARG A 37 -8.51 -6.64 -5.39
CA ARG A 37 -7.70 -7.72 -6.00
C ARG A 37 -6.86 -8.45 -4.97
N LEU A 38 -6.29 -7.75 -4.01
CA LEU A 38 -5.53 -8.36 -2.92
C LEU A 38 -6.43 -9.26 -2.07
N LEU A 39 -7.59 -8.75 -1.66
CA LEU A 39 -8.53 -9.48 -0.80
C LEU A 39 -9.24 -10.61 -1.55
N GLY A 40 -9.49 -10.43 -2.84
CA GLY A 40 -10.05 -11.44 -3.74
C GLY A 40 -8.99 -12.31 -4.44
N ALA A 41 -7.73 -12.26 -4.03
CA ALA A 41 -6.61 -12.89 -4.76
C ALA A 41 -6.80 -14.38 -5.01
N PHE A 42 -7.52 -15.08 -4.16
CA PHE A 42 -7.80 -16.52 -4.28
C PHE A 42 -9.18 -16.84 -4.90
N ALA A 43 -9.92 -15.84 -5.37
CA ALA A 43 -11.16 -16.05 -6.12
C ALA A 43 -10.91 -16.49 -7.56
N VAL A 44 -9.67 -16.39 -8.04
CA VAL A 44 -9.23 -16.78 -9.39
C VAL A 44 -8.05 -17.75 -9.32
N ASP A 45 -7.80 -18.48 -10.43
CA ASP A 45 -6.67 -19.38 -10.55
C ASP A 45 -5.89 -19.05 -11.84
N PRO A 46 -4.58 -18.79 -11.79
CA PRO A 46 -3.73 -18.73 -10.58
C PRO A 46 -4.10 -17.55 -9.67
N PRO A 47 -3.81 -17.65 -8.34
CA PRO A 47 -4.10 -16.58 -7.40
C PRO A 47 -3.36 -15.28 -7.76
N LEU A 48 -4.02 -14.13 -7.58
CA LEU A 48 -3.49 -12.79 -7.88
C LEU A 48 -2.43 -12.34 -6.85
N VAL A 49 -1.43 -13.17 -6.60
CA VAL A 49 -0.34 -12.91 -5.67
C VAL A 49 0.98 -12.95 -6.42
N TYR A 50 1.89 -12.05 -6.08
CA TYR A 50 3.19 -11.94 -6.74
C TYR A 50 3.09 -11.79 -8.27
N ALA A 51 2.39 -10.76 -8.72
CA ALA A 51 2.51 -10.36 -10.12
C ALA A 51 3.99 -10.18 -10.45
N SER A 52 4.47 -10.90 -11.47
CA SER A 52 5.90 -11.03 -11.73
C SER A 52 6.55 -9.79 -12.34
N GLY A 53 5.83 -8.70 -12.50
CA GLY A 53 6.33 -7.54 -13.25
C GLY A 53 6.68 -7.85 -14.71
N ARG A 54 6.31 -9.02 -15.22
CA ARG A 54 6.52 -9.40 -16.61
C ARG A 54 5.54 -8.65 -17.50
N PRO A 55 5.94 -8.32 -18.74
CA PRO A 55 5.07 -7.64 -19.69
C PRO A 55 3.76 -8.40 -20.00
N ASP A 56 3.75 -9.72 -19.84
CA ASP A 56 2.60 -10.58 -20.04
C ASP A 56 1.64 -10.66 -18.83
N GLY A 57 1.97 -9.96 -17.73
CA GLY A 57 1.16 -9.97 -16.51
C GLY A 57 1.15 -11.30 -15.76
N SER A 58 2.11 -12.22 -16.06
CA SER A 58 2.17 -13.53 -15.42
C SER A 58 2.48 -13.42 -13.92
N PHE A 59 1.95 -14.36 -13.14
CA PHE A 59 2.17 -14.48 -11.71
C PHE A 59 3.18 -15.56 -11.39
N LEU A 60 3.95 -15.38 -10.31
CA LEU A 60 4.84 -16.42 -9.82
C LEU A 60 4.03 -17.55 -9.19
N PRO A 61 4.35 -18.83 -9.50
CA PRO A 61 3.68 -19.95 -8.87
C PRO A 61 4.01 -19.98 -7.37
N LEU A 62 2.98 -20.10 -6.54
CA LEU A 62 3.13 -20.21 -5.10
C LEU A 62 3.44 -21.65 -4.69
N SER A 63 4.44 -21.86 -3.85
CA SER A 63 4.62 -23.13 -3.14
C SER A 63 3.44 -23.41 -2.21
N PRO A 64 3.18 -24.65 -1.77
CA PRO A 64 2.10 -24.96 -0.84
C PRO A 64 2.17 -24.15 0.46
N ALA A 65 3.36 -23.95 1.03
CA ALA A 65 3.56 -23.15 2.24
C ALA A 65 3.23 -21.67 2.01
N GLN A 66 3.70 -21.10 0.90
CA GLN A 66 3.37 -19.71 0.53
C GLN A 66 1.86 -19.55 0.30
N ARG A 67 1.22 -20.48 -0.41
CA ARG A 67 -0.23 -20.47 -0.62
C ARG A 67 -1.00 -20.47 0.70
N THR A 68 -0.60 -21.29 1.66
CA THR A 68 -1.22 -21.36 2.99
C THR A 68 -1.01 -20.05 3.76
N GLY A 69 0.20 -19.50 3.77
CA GLY A 69 0.52 -18.24 4.42
C GLY A 69 -0.30 -17.07 3.86
N TRP A 70 -0.35 -16.96 2.53
CA TRP A 70 -1.11 -15.92 1.84
C TRP A 70 -2.61 -16.04 2.07
N ARG A 71 -3.19 -17.25 2.03
CA ARG A 71 -4.62 -17.44 2.35
C ARG A 71 -4.96 -16.94 3.75
N ARG A 72 -4.10 -17.25 4.73
CA ARG A 72 -4.31 -16.77 6.10
C ARG A 72 -4.25 -15.24 6.16
N ARG A 73 -3.23 -14.63 5.55
CA ARG A 73 -3.08 -13.16 5.50
C ARG A 73 -4.28 -12.49 4.83
N VAL A 74 -4.68 -12.92 3.66
CA VAL A 74 -5.84 -12.37 2.93
C VAL A 74 -7.14 -12.52 3.75
N ALA A 75 -7.35 -13.66 4.39
CA ALA A 75 -8.50 -13.86 5.25
C ALA A 75 -8.50 -12.94 6.48
N GLU A 76 -7.34 -12.65 7.06
CA GLU A 76 -7.19 -11.71 8.18
C GLU A 76 -7.50 -10.27 7.76
N LEU A 77 -6.89 -9.80 6.69
CA LEU A 77 -7.16 -8.49 6.09
C LEU A 77 -8.65 -8.35 5.73
N GLY A 78 -9.24 -9.38 5.13
CA GLY A 78 -10.66 -9.39 4.75
C GLY A 78 -11.60 -9.29 5.96
N ARG A 79 -11.23 -9.89 7.11
CA ARG A 79 -12.01 -9.71 8.36
C ARG A 79 -11.97 -8.25 8.82
N GLY A 80 -10.82 -7.57 8.72
CA GLY A 80 -10.69 -6.15 9.03
C GLY A 80 -11.68 -5.29 8.21
N TYR A 81 -11.74 -5.51 6.91
CA TYR A 81 -12.68 -4.78 6.05
C TYR A 81 -14.14 -5.10 6.34
N ARG A 82 -14.51 -6.38 6.53
CA ARG A 82 -15.89 -6.78 6.85
C ARG A 82 -16.37 -6.23 8.17
N ALA A 83 -15.49 -6.03 9.14
CA ALA A 83 -15.81 -5.39 10.40
C ALA A 83 -15.85 -3.86 10.26
N GLY A 84 -14.86 -3.27 9.59
CA GLY A 84 -14.65 -1.83 9.59
C GLY A 84 -15.56 -1.05 8.65
N VAL A 85 -15.91 -1.60 7.47
CA VAL A 85 -16.78 -0.90 6.49
C VAL A 85 -18.17 -0.59 7.07
N PRO A 86 -18.89 -1.54 7.68
CA PRO A 86 -20.17 -1.24 8.33
C PRO A 86 -20.06 -0.21 9.47
N GLU A 87 -18.91 -0.18 10.17
CA GLU A 87 -18.68 0.81 11.22
C GLU A 87 -18.54 2.22 10.67
N LEU A 88 -17.89 2.40 9.49
CA LEU A 88 -17.83 3.71 8.83
C LEU A 88 -19.24 4.20 8.47
N ASP A 89 -20.08 3.34 7.91
CA ASP A 89 -21.47 3.68 7.60
C ASP A 89 -22.23 4.07 8.87
N ARG A 90 -22.10 3.28 9.93
CA ARG A 90 -22.74 3.57 11.22
C ARG A 90 -22.29 4.91 11.81
N PHE A 91 -20.99 5.22 11.78
CA PHE A 91 -20.47 6.47 12.32
C PHE A 91 -20.80 7.68 11.43
N ALA A 92 -21.02 7.48 10.14
CA ALA A 92 -21.47 8.52 9.22
C ALA A 92 -22.99 8.79 9.33
N GLY A 93 -23.73 7.96 10.04
CA GLY A 93 -25.19 8.03 10.17
C GLY A 93 -25.92 7.41 8.99
N GLY A 94 -25.27 6.49 8.25
CA GLY A 94 -25.81 5.80 7.08
C GLY A 94 -24.74 5.52 6.04
N ASP A 95 -25.03 5.78 4.77
CA ASP A 95 -24.10 5.58 3.65
C ASP A 95 -22.90 6.56 3.74
N PHE A 96 -21.75 6.05 4.15
CA PHE A 96 -20.51 6.84 4.30
C PHE A 96 -20.11 7.53 2.99
N ALA A 97 -20.22 6.85 1.85
CA ALA A 97 -19.78 7.39 0.58
C ALA A 97 -20.59 8.63 0.16
N ARG A 98 -21.86 8.69 0.58
CA ARG A 98 -22.78 9.78 0.28
C ARG A 98 -22.92 10.81 1.41
N ALA A 99 -22.38 10.52 2.59
CA ALA A 99 -22.45 11.41 3.73
C ALA A 99 -21.71 12.75 3.46
N PRO A 100 -22.12 13.85 4.10
CA PRO A 100 -21.38 15.10 4.06
C PRO A 100 -19.92 14.93 4.47
N LEU A 101 -19.02 15.74 3.90
CA LEU A 101 -17.57 15.63 4.13
C LEU A 101 -17.22 15.69 5.63
N ALA A 102 -17.89 16.57 6.39
CA ALA A 102 -17.66 16.68 7.84
C ALA A 102 -18.00 15.39 8.59
N ASP A 103 -19.08 14.71 8.18
CA ASP A 103 -19.53 13.45 8.77
C ASP A 103 -18.59 12.30 8.43
N ARG A 104 -18.10 12.25 7.17
CA ARG A 104 -17.08 11.30 6.75
C ARG A 104 -15.78 11.46 7.54
N HIS A 105 -15.31 12.69 7.72
CA HIS A 105 -14.13 12.97 8.56
C HIS A 105 -14.35 12.56 10.02
N ARG A 106 -15.54 12.82 10.57
CA ARG A 106 -15.88 12.39 11.92
C ARG A 106 -15.89 10.86 12.02
N ALA A 107 -16.54 10.17 11.09
CA ALA A 107 -16.63 8.72 11.04
C ALA A 107 -15.23 8.07 10.97
N LEU A 108 -14.34 8.56 10.09
CA LEU A 108 -12.96 8.08 10.01
C LEU A 108 -12.19 8.28 11.32
N ARG A 109 -12.33 9.43 11.98
CA ARG A 109 -11.66 9.65 13.28
C ARG A 109 -12.18 8.74 14.38
N THR A 110 -13.45 8.36 14.31
CA THR A 110 -14.10 7.49 15.32
C THR A 110 -13.85 6.00 15.05
N ALA A 111 -13.56 5.63 13.81
CA ALA A 111 -13.26 4.26 13.43
C ALA A 111 -12.05 3.70 14.19
N PRO A 112 -12.00 2.37 14.47
CA PRO A 112 -10.86 1.72 15.11
C PRO A 112 -9.53 2.06 14.42
N ALA A 113 -8.48 2.26 15.21
CA ALA A 113 -7.17 2.69 14.70
C ALA A 113 -6.60 1.66 13.72
N ASP A 114 -6.65 0.39 14.05
CA ASP A 114 -6.19 -0.73 13.23
C ASP A 114 -6.90 -0.79 11.87
N PHE A 115 -8.18 -0.46 11.81
CA PHE A 115 -8.89 -0.39 10.53
C PHE A 115 -8.49 0.86 9.71
N ARG A 116 -8.26 2.00 10.36
CA ARG A 116 -7.76 3.21 9.67
C ARG A 116 -6.37 2.98 9.09
N ASP A 117 -5.49 2.33 9.86
CA ASP A 117 -4.14 1.98 9.43
C ASP A 117 -4.18 1.03 8.24
N LEU A 118 -5.04 0.00 8.30
CA LEU A 118 -5.28 -0.92 7.18
C LEU A 118 -5.76 -0.20 5.90
N LEU A 119 -6.71 0.75 6.04
CA LEU A 119 -7.19 1.56 4.92
C LEU A 119 -6.08 2.45 4.35
N PHE A 120 -5.29 3.06 5.23
CA PHE A 120 -4.19 3.94 4.83
C PHE A 120 -3.11 3.15 4.09
N ASP A 121 -2.66 2.02 4.63
CA ASP A 121 -1.64 1.18 4.01
C ASP A 121 -2.06 0.74 2.61
N HIS A 122 -3.27 0.21 2.47
CA HIS A 122 -3.77 -0.21 1.16
C HIS A 122 -4.05 0.96 0.21
N ALA A 123 -4.41 2.14 0.74
CA ALA A 123 -4.54 3.34 -0.09
C ALA A 123 -3.17 3.79 -0.63
N VAL A 124 -2.12 3.76 0.19
CA VAL A 124 -0.74 4.07 -0.22
C VAL A 124 -0.23 3.03 -1.24
N GLU A 125 -0.38 1.75 -0.94
CA GLU A 125 0.04 0.67 -1.83
C GLU A 125 -0.69 0.73 -3.18
N GLY A 126 -2.00 0.96 -3.17
CA GLY A 126 -2.81 1.08 -4.39
C GLY A 126 -2.55 2.36 -5.18
N THR A 127 -2.08 3.44 -4.53
CA THR A 127 -1.78 4.72 -5.20
C THR A 127 -0.39 4.74 -5.80
N TYR A 128 0.61 4.30 -5.04
CA TYR A 128 2.02 4.43 -5.38
C TYR A 128 2.70 3.12 -5.73
N GLY A 129 2.04 1.99 -5.50
CA GLY A 129 2.54 0.67 -5.87
C GLY A 129 2.62 0.45 -7.37
N ASP A 130 3.29 -0.63 -7.77
CA ASP A 130 3.48 -0.99 -9.17
C ASP A 130 2.14 -1.11 -9.91
N PRO A 131 1.98 -0.49 -11.10
CA PRO A 131 0.78 -0.57 -11.92
C PRO A 131 0.29 -2.00 -12.20
N VAL A 132 1.16 -2.99 -12.16
CA VAL A 132 0.82 -4.41 -12.34
C VAL A 132 -0.22 -4.88 -11.32
N TYR A 133 -0.25 -4.30 -10.13
CA TYR A 133 -1.22 -4.61 -9.09
C TYR A 133 -2.55 -3.89 -9.25
N ARG A 134 -2.61 -2.85 -10.10
CA ARG A 134 -3.81 -2.00 -10.27
C ARG A 134 -4.89 -2.62 -11.18
N GLY A 135 -4.62 -3.76 -11.81
CA GLY A 135 -5.61 -4.43 -12.66
C GLY A 135 -5.90 -3.75 -13.99
N ARG A 136 -5.19 -2.69 -14.33
CA ARG A 136 -5.14 -2.13 -15.67
C ARG A 136 -3.92 -2.70 -16.39
N PRO A 137 -4.03 -3.06 -17.68
CA PRO A 137 -2.84 -3.22 -18.49
C PRO A 137 -2.05 -1.91 -18.36
N ALA A 138 -0.75 -2.03 -18.06
CA ALA A 138 0.13 -0.88 -18.09
C ALA A 138 -0.10 -0.18 -19.45
N PRO A 139 -0.34 1.14 -19.45
CA PRO A 139 -0.39 1.84 -20.75
C PRO A 139 0.93 1.55 -21.45
N ALA A 140 0.85 1.22 -22.74
CA ALA A 140 2.02 0.94 -23.55
C ALA A 140 2.94 2.17 -23.55
N GLY A 141 3.94 2.17 -22.69
CA GLY A 141 4.88 3.26 -22.47
C GLY A 141 5.11 3.54 -20.98
N PRO A 142 6.28 4.01 -20.61
CA PRO A 142 6.56 4.38 -19.22
C PRO A 142 5.65 5.55 -18.84
N THR A 143 4.58 5.28 -18.11
CA THR A 143 3.92 6.31 -17.33
C THR A 143 4.83 6.60 -16.14
N VAL A 144 5.91 7.30 -16.41
CA VAL A 144 6.65 7.99 -15.38
C VAL A 144 5.65 9.02 -14.85
N LEU A 145 5.05 8.75 -13.69
CA LEU A 145 4.46 9.83 -12.90
C LEU A 145 5.57 10.88 -12.81
N PRO A 146 5.34 12.13 -13.25
CA PRO A 146 6.34 13.15 -13.09
C PRO A 146 6.62 13.22 -11.58
N LEU A 147 7.75 12.64 -11.16
CA LEU A 147 8.26 12.93 -9.84
C LEU A 147 8.28 14.45 -9.74
N PRO A 148 7.74 15.04 -8.66
CA PRO A 148 7.83 16.47 -8.49
C PRO A 148 9.28 16.83 -8.69
N THR A 149 9.58 17.59 -9.75
CA THR A 149 10.89 18.15 -10.01
C THR A 149 11.12 19.17 -8.91
N TYR A 150 11.65 18.69 -7.78
CA TYR A 150 12.26 19.62 -6.84
C TYR A 150 13.34 20.33 -7.62
N PRO A 151 13.36 21.69 -7.66
CA PRO A 151 14.45 22.39 -8.28
C PRO A 151 15.72 21.90 -7.59
N VAL A 152 16.55 21.17 -8.34
CA VAL A 152 17.86 20.73 -7.86
C VAL A 152 18.70 22.01 -7.83
N THR A 153 18.62 22.71 -6.70
CA THR A 153 19.53 23.80 -6.43
C THR A 153 20.93 23.20 -6.32
N GLY A 154 21.68 23.25 -7.42
CA GLY A 154 23.12 23.27 -7.54
C GLY A 154 24.02 22.40 -6.65
N ARG A 155 23.51 21.40 -5.93
CA ARG A 155 24.36 20.41 -5.26
C ARG A 155 24.73 19.33 -6.27
N PRO A 156 26.02 19.02 -6.44
CA PRO A 156 26.43 17.89 -7.24
C PRO A 156 25.67 16.66 -6.76
N ARG A 157 25.06 15.95 -7.70
CA ARG A 157 24.41 14.66 -7.44
C ARG A 157 25.48 13.79 -6.77
N PRO A 158 25.27 13.29 -5.55
CA PRO A 158 26.19 12.28 -5.04
C PRO A 158 26.19 11.15 -6.05
N ASP A 159 27.39 10.68 -6.41
CA ASP A 159 27.53 9.50 -7.26
C ASP A 159 26.55 8.44 -6.74
N PRO A 160 25.92 7.65 -7.63
CA PRO A 160 25.00 6.62 -7.21
C PRO A 160 25.73 5.76 -6.21
N VAL A 161 25.40 5.96 -4.92
CA VAL A 161 25.89 5.11 -3.84
C VAL A 161 25.33 3.75 -4.18
N THR A 162 26.18 2.88 -4.72
CA THR A 162 25.82 1.48 -4.87
C THR A 162 25.46 1.00 -3.47
N PRO A 163 24.25 0.51 -3.24
CA PRO A 163 23.79 0.19 -1.88
C PRO A 163 24.63 -0.91 -1.20
N TYR A 164 25.63 -1.44 -1.87
CA TYR A 164 26.42 -2.60 -1.45
C TYR A 164 27.93 -2.36 -1.47
N GLY A 165 28.42 -1.14 -1.30
CA GLY A 165 29.86 -0.92 -1.19
C GLY A 165 30.65 -1.23 -2.47
N GLU A 166 31.99 -1.23 -2.36
CA GLU A 166 32.87 -1.52 -3.48
C GLU A 166 32.71 -2.97 -3.98
N PRO A 167 32.91 -3.22 -5.29
CA PRO A 167 32.88 -4.57 -5.84
C PRO A 167 33.86 -5.49 -5.08
N GLY A 168 33.32 -6.49 -4.37
CA GLY A 168 34.09 -7.42 -3.55
C GLY A 168 33.96 -7.23 -2.03
N ALA A 169 33.24 -6.20 -1.57
CA ALA A 169 32.97 -6.05 -0.15
C ALA A 169 31.97 -7.12 0.32
N ASP A 170 32.26 -7.77 1.44
CA ASP A 170 31.34 -8.72 2.08
C ASP A 170 30.05 -7.98 2.51
N PRO A 171 28.87 -8.36 1.97
CA PRO A 171 27.61 -7.69 2.27
C PRO A 171 27.27 -7.68 3.77
N VAL A 172 27.70 -8.70 4.50
CA VAL A 172 27.46 -8.82 5.95
C VAL A 172 28.33 -7.81 6.71
N ALA A 173 29.57 -7.61 6.30
CA ALA A 173 30.46 -6.61 6.90
C ALA A 173 29.98 -5.17 6.62
N VAL A 174 29.42 -4.90 5.44
CA VAL A 174 28.83 -3.59 5.08
C VAL A 174 27.61 -3.30 5.95
N LEU A 175 26.69 -4.26 6.08
CA LEU A 175 25.51 -4.17 6.93
C LEU A 175 25.90 -3.97 8.41
N ALA A 176 26.83 -4.74 8.93
CA ALA A 176 27.31 -4.63 10.32
C ALA A 176 27.85 -3.21 10.61
N ARG A 177 28.57 -2.61 9.65
CA ARG A 177 29.10 -1.24 9.78
C ARG A 177 27.96 -0.21 9.86
N HIS A 178 26.97 -0.31 9.00
CA HIS A 178 25.81 0.61 9.01
C HIS A 178 25.00 0.48 10.31
N PHE A 179 24.79 -0.73 10.82
CA PHE A 179 24.11 -0.92 12.11
C PHE A 179 24.90 -0.34 13.28
N THR A 180 26.23 -0.49 13.26
CA THR A 180 27.10 0.09 14.30
C THR A 180 27.08 1.60 14.28
N GLU A 181 27.08 2.21 13.08
CA GLU A 181 27.02 3.67 12.92
C GLU A 181 25.65 4.23 13.31
N ALA A 182 24.56 3.58 12.93
CA ALA A 182 23.22 3.94 13.36
C ALA A 182 23.06 3.84 14.90
N ALA A 183 23.60 2.80 15.52
CA ALA A 183 23.59 2.64 16.98
C ALA A 183 24.37 3.74 17.70
N ARG A 184 25.51 4.19 17.15
CA ARG A 184 26.29 5.32 17.69
C ARG A 184 25.52 6.64 17.59
N LEU A 185 24.85 6.89 16.48
CA LEU A 185 24.03 8.09 16.29
C LEU A 185 22.87 8.12 17.29
N LEU A 186 22.20 6.99 17.52
CA LEU A 186 21.10 6.88 18.48
C LEU A 186 21.60 7.02 19.94
N ALA A 187 22.77 6.51 20.27
CA ALA A 187 23.35 6.65 21.60
C ALA A 187 23.85 8.07 21.88
N GLY A 188 24.25 8.84 20.85
CA GLY A 188 24.71 10.22 20.96
C GLY A 188 23.62 11.26 21.14
N THR A 189 22.34 10.93 20.93
CA THR A 189 21.19 11.84 21.10
C THR A 189 20.60 11.83 22.50
N GLY A 190 21.13 11.03 23.44
CA GLY A 190 20.66 10.92 24.84
C GLY A 190 21.22 11.97 25.82
N GLY A 191 21.88 13.03 25.38
CA GLY A 191 22.56 14.00 26.23
C GLY A 191 21.97 15.41 26.21
N TYR A 192 20.64 15.56 26.39
CA TYR A 192 20.05 16.84 26.80
C TYR A 192 19.14 16.63 28.00
N GLY A 193 19.72 16.88 29.18
CA GLY A 193 18.97 16.81 30.45
C GLY A 193 19.88 17.15 31.60
N GLY A 194 20.12 18.44 31.84
CA GLY A 194 20.72 19.01 33.02
C GLY A 194 20.18 20.42 33.20
#